data_7936bd7b9e918f4c359f51a559e38dae
#
_entry.id   7936bd7b9e918f4c359f51a559e38dae
#
_cell.length_a   1.000
_cell.length_b   1.000
_cell.length_c   1.000
_cell.angle_alpha   90.00
_cell.angle_beta   90.00
_cell.angle_gamma   90.00
#
_symmetry.space_group_name_H-M   'P 1'
#
loop_
_entity.id
_entity.type
_entity.pdbx_description
1 polymer ?
#
loop_
_entity_poly.entity_id
_entity_poly.type
_entity_poly.pdbx_seq_one_letter_code
_entity_poly.pdbx_strand_id
1 'polypeptide(L)'
;HFSPYASVPLNRPDILTDIPAMLASSRGPLALKWNYVYKMIPWILKFFKNCSQHKMMHTAKYMHQILNLALPAFDELFDEVDVNDLIENNGILYVWNKNNLKSRNLEINIRKELGVKQQILNTKEIHDLEPNLKPFYHGGVFYDYARHAKNPKKILLRLFENYISKGGKFLKLNINDLNFDDHKPVIRSEAQRFIFDKLVIACGAFSKKLTDKLHEKIPLDTERGYHIHFKGYEHLISRPVVYSNRGFGMTPMEQGLRVVGTVEFGGLDNPLSKNRINNLILNSKEMLDGLPEHKDEWLGFRPTLPDFLPIIGPSKNYNNVFYCFGHHHLGWTLGAISGKIISNMIAEENTNLDLKPYSSLRFA
;
A
#
# COMPACT_ATOMS: atom_id res chain seq x y z
N HIS A 1 6.49 6.04 2.46
CA HIS A 1 7.73 5.85 1.68
C HIS A 1 7.43 5.18 0.33
N PHE A 2 8.36 5.28 -0.60
CA PHE A 2 8.34 4.57 -1.88
C PHE A 2 9.08 3.24 -1.71
N SER A 3 8.42 2.14 -2.05
CA SER A 3 8.91 0.78 -1.79
C SER A 3 9.11 -0.04 -3.07
N PRO A 4 10.05 0.35 -3.95
CA PRO A 4 10.28 -0.37 -5.22
C PRO A 4 10.80 -1.80 -5.03
N TYR A 5 11.28 -2.13 -3.84
CA TYR A 5 11.76 -3.45 -3.42
C TYR A 5 10.65 -4.39 -2.92
N ALA A 6 9.42 -3.92 -2.74
CA ALA A 6 8.34 -4.66 -2.07
C ALA A 6 7.65 -5.68 -2.99
N SER A 7 8.43 -6.47 -3.72
CA SER A 7 7.96 -7.45 -4.69
C SER A 7 7.38 -8.73 -4.05
N VAL A 8 7.78 -9.06 -2.82
CA VAL A 8 7.33 -10.30 -2.16
C VAL A 8 5.97 -10.09 -1.50
N PRO A 9 4.91 -10.80 -1.96
CA PRO A 9 3.56 -10.61 -1.43
C PRO A 9 3.37 -11.33 -0.08
N LEU A 10 2.27 -11.02 0.61
CA LEU A 10 1.92 -11.69 1.88
C LEU A 10 1.27 -13.08 1.69
N ASN A 11 0.75 -13.41 0.51
CA ASN A 11 0.17 -14.72 0.21
C ASN A 11 1.26 -15.79 -0.01
N ARG A 12 2.13 -15.97 0.99
CA ARG A 12 3.19 -16.96 1.02
C ARG A 12 2.72 -18.25 1.70
N PRO A 13 3.28 -19.42 1.33
CA PRO A 13 2.94 -20.68 1.98
C PRO A 13 3.16 -20.69 3.50
N ASP A 14 4.24 -20.05 3.97
CA ASP A 14 4.61 -19.97 5.39
C ASP A 14 3.66 -19.09 6.21
N ILE A 15 2.93 -18.14 5.59
CA ILE A 15 1.98 -17.29 6.31
C ILE A 15 0.86 -18.10 6.97
N LEU A 16 0.49 -19.24 6.39
CA LEU A 16 -0.58 -20.09 6.91
C LEU A 16 -0.24 -20.67 8.29
N THR A 17 1.03 -20.93 8.55
CA THR A 17 1.53 -21.39 9.85
C THR A 17 1.71 -20.24 10.84
N ASP A 18 1.92 -19.00 10.34
CA ASP A 18 2.17 -17.82 11.17
C ASP A 18 0.88 -17.14 11.65
N ILE A 19 -0.22 -17.23 10.89
CA ILE A 19 -1.52 -16.59 11.22
C ILE A 19 -2.00 -16.89 12.64
N PRO A 20 -2.02 -18.15 13.13
CA PRO A 20 -2.48 -18.43 14.49
C PRO A 20 -1.66 -17.69 15.56
N ALA A 21 -0.34 -17.67 15.43
CA ALA A 21 0.56 -16.98 16.35
C ALA A 21 0.38 -15.45 16.27
N MET A 22 0.17 -14.90 15.06
CA MET A 22 -0.10 -13.47 14.87
C MET A 22 -1.40 -13.04 15.54
N LEU A 23 -2.46 -13.86 15.47
CA LEU A 23 -3.76 -13.59 16.08
C LEU A 23 -3.75 -13.78 17.61
N ALA A 24 -3.01 -14.77 18.12
CA ALA A 24 -2.88 -15.01 19.55
C ALA A 24 -2.09 -13.91 20.29
N SER A 25 -1.23 -13.21 19.58
CA SER A 25 -0.41 -12.14 20.15
C SER A 25 -1.23 -10.85 20.31
N SER A 26 -1.40 -10.38 21.55
CA SER A 26 -2.08 -9.09 21.84
C SER A 26 -1.41 -7.89 21.15
N ARG A 27 -0.09 -7.98 20.90
CA ARG A 27 0.73 -6.97 20.21
C ARG A 27 1.13 -7.38 18.81
N GLY A 28 0.49 -8.42 18.26
CA GLY A 28 0.78 -8.97 16.94
C GLY A 28 0.41 -8.00 15.79
N PRO A 29 0.97 -8.24 14.60
CA PRO A 29 0.73 -7.41 13.42
C PRO A 29 -0.70 -7.53 12.87
N LEU A 30 -1.40 -8.64 13.17
CA LEU A 30 -2.70 -8.99 12.60
C LEU A 30 -3.81 -8.98 13.67
N ALA A 31 -4.97 -8.44 13.32
CA ALA A 31 -6.20 -8.53 14.12
C ALA A 31 -7.44 -8.76 13.24
N LEU A 32 -8.46 -9.32 13.84
CA LEU A 32 -9.76 -9.56 13.21
C LEU A 32 -10.87 -8.93 14.05
N LYS A 33 -11.83 -8.29 13.40
CA LYS A 33 -13.11 -7.91 14.01
C LYS A 33 -14.09 -9.07 13.82
N TRP A 34 -14.43 -9.77 14.89
CA TRP A 34 -15.24 -10.99 14.86
C TRP A 34 -16.63 -10.77 14.20
N ASN A 35 -17.21 -9.59 14.36
CA ASN A 35 -18.46 -9.21 13.70
C ASN A 35 -18.34 -9.03 12.18
N TYR A 36 -17.11 -9.06 11.63
CA TYR A 36 -16.84 -8.92 10.20
C TYR A 36 -16.32 -10.21 9.55
N VAL A 37 -15.79 -11.15 10.32
CA VAL A 37 -15.12 -12.37 9.80
C VAL A 37 -16.00 -13.16 8.85
N TYR A 38 -17.30 -13.31 9.16
CA TYR A 38 -18.21 -14.08 8.30
C TYR A 38 -18.36 -13.47 6.88
N LYS A 39 -18.26 -12.15 6.75
CA LYS A 39 -18.28 -11.45 5.44
C LYS A 39 -17.00 -11.71 4.64
N MET A 40 -15.89 -12.00 5.33
CA MET A 40 -14.59 -12.24 4.71
C MET A 40 -14.39 -13.68 4.25
N ILE A 41 -15.21 -14.64 4.65
CA ILE A 41 -15.01 -16.07 4.31
C ILE A 41 -14.72 -16.27 2.81
N PRO A 42 -15.46 -15.69 1.86
CA PRO A 42 -15.18 -15.85 0.44
C PRO A 42 -13.80 -15.30 0.02
N TRP A 43 -13.38 -14.18 0.64
CA TRP A 43 -12.06 -13.58 0.41
C TRP A 43 -10.95 -14.47 0.99
N ILE A 44 -11.11 -14.95 2.22
CA ILE A 44 -10.16 -15.84 2.91
C ILE A 44 -9.93 -17.13 2.11
N LEU A 45 -10.98 -17.73 1.58
CA LEU A 45 -10.86 -18.93 0.75
C LEU A 45 -10.07 -18.68 -0.53
N LYS A 46 -10.29 -17.52 -1.17
CA LYS A 46 -9.51 -17.10 -2.34
C LYS A 46 -8.05 -16.79 -1.97
N PHE A 47 -7.80 -16.15 -0.82
CA PHE A 47 -6.47 -15.89 -0.30
C PHE A 47 -5.69 -17.20 -0.10
N PHE A 48 -6.26 -18.18 0.58
CA PHE A 48 -5.62 -19.48 0.79
C PHE A 48 -5.29 -20.20 -0.52
N LYS A 49 -6.18 -20.14 -1.52
CA LYS A 49 -5.90 -20.66 -2.86
C LYS A 49 -4.72 -19.98 -3.55
N ASN A 50 -4.37 -18.76 -3.15
CA ASN A 50 -3.23 -18.00 -3.67
C ASN A 50 -1.94 -18.17 -2.86
N CYS A 51 -1.94 -18.91 -1.74
CA CYS A 51 -0.77 -19.11 -0.90
C CYS A 51 0.16 -20.27 -1.35
N SER A 52 0.01 -20.81 -2.57
CA SER A 52 0.96 -21.78 -3.10
C SER A 52 2.26 -21.11 -3.57
N GLN A 53 3.38 -21.84 -3.53
CA GLN A 53 4.68 -21.31 -3.97
C GLN A 53 4.64 -20.79 -5.41
N HIS A 54 4.01 -21.54 -6.31
CA HIS A 54 3.86 -21.13 -7.72
C HIS A 54 3.12 -19.78 -7.85
N LYS A 55 1.98 -19.62 -7.15
CA LYS A 55 1.21 -18.38 -7.21
C LYS A 55 1.90 -17.21 -6.51
N MET A 56 2.58 -17.47 -5.40
CA MET A 56 3.42 -16.48 -4.75
C MET A 56 4.52 -15.96 -5.69
N MET A 57 5.24 -16.85 -6.37
CA MET A 57 6.30 -16.47 -7.33
C MET A 57 5.72 -15.75 -8.55
N HIS A 58 4.55 -16.15 -9.03
CA HIS A 58 3.82 -15.42 -10.08
C HIS A 58 3.52 -13.98 -9.65
N THR A 59 2.91 -13.81 -8.48
CA THR A 59 2.63 -12.48 -7.93
C THR A 59 3.91 -11.67 -7.73
N ALA A 60 4.95 -12.26 -7.14
CA ALA A 60 6.23 -11.59 -6.89
C ALA A 60 6.89 -11.09 -8.20
N LYS A 61 6.87 -11.91 -9.26
CA LYS A 61 7.40 -11.55 -10.58
C LYS A 61 6.68 -10.32 -11.16
N TYR A 62 5.37 -10.35 -11.22
CA TYR A 62 4.62 -9.25 -11.81
C TYR A 62 4.62 -8.00 -10.92
N MET A 63 4.55 -8.17 -9.60
CA MET A 63 4.75 -7.04 -8.70
C MET A 63 6.12 -6.40 -8.89
N HIS A 64 7.20 -7.19 -9.06
CA HIS A 64 8.53 -6.67 -9.35
C HIS A 64 8.58 -5.89 -10.67
N GLN A 65 7.92 -6.38 -11.72
CA GLN A 65 7.89 -5.69 -13.02
C GLN A 65 7.31 -4.29 -12.94
N ILE A 66 6.15 -4.13 -12.28
CA ILE A 66 5.52 -2.81 -12.16
C ILE A 66 6.25 -1.91 -11.15
N LEU A 67 6.84 -2.48 -10.08
CA LEU A 67 7.61 -1.73 -9.08
C LEU A 67 8.89 -1.13 -9.66
N ASN A 68 9.55 -1.81 -10.62
CA ASN A 68 10.73 -1.28 -11.30
C ASN A 68 10.43 -0.02 -12.12
N LEU A 69 9.18 0.18 -12.53
CA LEU A 69 8.72 1.36 -13.26
C LEU A 69 8.22 2.47 -12.33
N ALA A 70 8.10 2.20 -11.03
CA ALA A 70 7.44 3.12 -10.09
C ALA A 70 8.25 4.42 -9.87
N LEU A 71 9.55 4.31 -9.56
CA LEU A 71 10.38 5.51 -9.35
C LEU A 71 10.58 6.31 -10.63
N PRO A 72 10.92 5.70 -11.80
CA PRO A 72 10.97 6.45 -13.06
C PRO A 72 9.68 7.20 -13.40
N ALA A 73 8.49 6.58 -13.17
CA ALA A 73 7.23 7.27 -13.39
C ALA A 73 6.98 8.44 -12.42
N PHE A 74 7.49 8.34 -11.19
CA PHE A 74 7.47 9.48 -10.27
C PHE A 74 8.45 10.57 -10.65
N ASP A 75 9.66 10.21 -11.13
CA ASP A 75 10.64 11.19 -11.58
C ASP A 75 10.05 12.02 -12.73
N GLU A 76 9.46 11.38 -13.76
CA GLU A 76 8.74 12.10 -14.82
C GLU A 76 7.62 13.03 -14.30
N LEU A 77 6.84 12.56 -13.32
CA LEU A 77 5.76 13.35 -12.73
C LEU A 77 6.30 14.54 -11.91
N PHE A 78 7.42 14.37 -11.23
CA PHE A 78 8.06 15.38 -10.41
C PHE A 78 8.88 16.39 -11.22
N ASP A 79 9.26 16.06 -12.45
CA ASP A 79 9.81 17.04 -13.40
C ASP A 79 8.78 18.11 -13.77
N GLU A 80 7.47 17.78 -13.72
CA GLU A 80 6.39 18.73 -13.96
C GLU A 80 5.97 19.53 -12.72
N VAL A 81 6.28 19.04 -11.53
CA VAL A 81 5.85 19.62 -10.26
C VAL A 81 7.00 19.53 -9.26
N ASP A 82 7.63 20.66 -8.96
CA ASP A 82 8.72 20.71 -7.99
C ASP A 82 8.25 20.25 -6.60
N VAL A 83 8.76 19.10 -6.17
CA VAL A 83 8.53 18.47 -4.86
C VAL A 83 9.83 18.02 -4.19
N ASN A 84 10.98 18.45 -4.70
CA ASN A 84 12.30 18.01 -4.25
C ASN A 84 12.54 18.29 -2.76
N ASP A 85 12.01 19.40 -2.25
CA ASP A 85 12.03 19.77 -0.83
C ASP A 85 11.25 18.81 0.07
N LEU A 86 10.38 17.98 -0.49
CA LEU A 86 9.50 17.05 0.21
C LEU A 86 9.92 15.59 0.10
N ILE A 87 11.00 15.29 -0.63
CA ILE A 87 11.51 13.93 -0.85
C ILE A 87 12.89 13.76 -0.22
N GLU A 88 13.06 12.67 0.53
CA GLU A 88 14.36 12.25 1.06
C GLU A 88 14.82 10.94 0.40
N ASN A 89 16.10 10.89 0.00
CA ASN A 89 16.71 9.79 -0.74
C ASN A 89 17.73 8.99 0.12
N ASN A 90 17.49 8.87 1.42
CA ASN A 90 18.43 8.25 2.38
C ASN A 90 18.10 6.78 2.69
N GLY A 91 17.34 6.14 1.82
CA GLY A 91 17.03 4.72 1.89
C GLY A 91 15.99 4.35 2.95
N ILE A 92 15.76 3.06 3.11
CA ILE A 92 14.82 2.49 4.10
C ILE A 92 15.46 1.27 4.74
N LEU A 93 15.37 1.18 6.06
CA LEU A 93 15.90 0.10 6.88
C LEU A 93 14.79 -0.82 7.38
N TYR A 94 14.91 -2.12 7.13
CA TYR A 94 14.08 -3.15 7.76
C TYR A 94 14.91 -3.86 8.82
N VAL A 95 14.35 -4.03 10.01
CA VAL A 95 14.99 -4.76 11.12
C VAL A 95 14.10 -5.89 11.62
N TRP A 96 14.70 -6.93 12.17
CA TRP A 96 14.03 -8.07 12.79
C TRP A 96 14.79 -8.58 14.00
N ASN A 97 14.08 -9.23 14.92
CA ASN A 97 14.67 -9.99 16.01
C ASN A 97 14.93 -11.46 15.60
N LYS A 98 15.37 -12.30 16.51
CA LYS A 98 15.71 -13.72 16.25
C LYS A 98 14.52 -14.58 15.79
N ASN A 99 13.28 -14.11 16.01
CA ASN A 99 12.09 -14.84 15.61
C ASN A 99 11.84 -14.68 14.10
N ASN A 100 11.29 -15.71 13.46
CA ASN A 100 10.91 -15.72 12.04
C ASN A 100 12.08 -15.58 11.04
N LEU A 101 13.30 -15.98 11.39
CA LEU A 101 14.46 -15.93 10.48
C LEU A 101 14.19 -16.70 9.18
N LYS A 102 13.46 -17.84 9.25
CA LYS A 102 13.11 -18.62 8.05
C LYS A 102 12.33 -17.80 7.04
N SER A 103 11.26 -17.12 7.48
CA SER A 103 10.47 -16.24 6.61
C SER A 103 11.28 -15.07 6.06
N ARG A 104 12.18 -14.49 6.87
CA ARG A 104 13.08 -13.40 6.41
C ARG A 104 14.03 -13.87 5.33
N ASN A 105 14.66 -15.03 5.52
CA ASN A 105 15.56 -15.62 4.52
C ASN A 105 14.83 -15.94 3.22
N LEU A 106 13.58 -16.44 3.30
CA LEU A 106 12.75 -16.67 2.11
C LEU A 106 12.53 -15.36 1.33
N GLU A 107 12.12 -14.29 2.00
CA GLU A 107 11.92 -12.98 1.36
C GLU A 107 13.21 -12.41 0.73
N ILE A 108 14.33 -12.51 1.43
CA ILE A 108 15.65 -12.08 0.93
C ILE A 108 16.02 -12.86 -0.32
N ASN A 109 15.85 -14.19 -0.32
CA ASN A 109 16.20 -15.05 -1.45
C ASN A 109 15.30 -14.76 -2.67
N ILE A 110 13.98 -14.61 -2.48
CA ILE A 110 13.07 -14.26 -3.58
C ILE A 110 13.46 -12.91 -4.20
N ARG A 111 13.74 -11.88 -3.38
CA ARG A 111 14.21 -10.59 -3.89
C ARG A 111 15.53 -10.70 -4.64
N LYS A 112 16.46 -11.52 -4.16
CA LYS A 112 17.74 -11.79 -4.85
C LYS A 112 17.51 -12.46 -6.22
N GLU A 113 16.63 -13.47 -6.28
CA GLU A 113 16.26 -14.15 -7.53
C GLU A 113 15.62 -13.18 -8.55
N LEU A 114 14.84 -12.21 -8.07
CA LEU A 114 14.21 -11.16 -8.89
C LEU A 114 15.19 -10.02 -9.24
N GLY A 115 16.44 -10.05 -8.78
CA GLY A 115 17.41 -8.99 -9.04
C GLY A 115 17.19 -7.71 -8.21
N VAL A 116 16.43 -7.76 -7.13
CA VAL A 116 16.21 -6.61 -6.25
C VAL A 116 17.49 -6.33 -5.46
N LYS A 117 18.03 -5.11 -5.64
CA LYS A 117 19.19 -4.64 -4.90
C LYS A 117 18.86 -4.51 -3.40
N GLN A 118 19.64 -5.15 -2.54
CA GLN A 118 19.44 -5.16 -1.09
C GLN A 118 20.78 -5.39 -0.36
N GLN A 119 20.96 -4.72 0.78
CA GLN A 119 22.14 -4.85 1.63
C GLN A 119 21.71 -5.50 2.95
N ILE A 120 22.28 -6.68 3.24
CA ILE A 120 22.03 -7.38 4.50
C ILE A 120 22.97 -6.80 5.55
N LEU A 121 22.41 -6.35 6.67
CA LEU A 121 23.14 -5.69 7.73
C LEU A 121 23.18 -6.53 9.01
N ASN A 122 24.34 -6.58 9.65
CA ASN A 122 24.49 -7.09 11.01
C ASN A 122 24.11 -6.02 12.06
N THR A 123 24.15 -6.39 13.32
CA THR A 123 23.74 -5.51 14.43
C THR A 123 24.59 -4.25 14.58
N LYS A 124 25.90 -4.33 14.29
CA LYS A 124 26.81 -3.18 14.34
C LYS A 124 26.50 -2.20 13.21
N GLU A 125 26.37 -2.69 11.99
CA GLU A 125 26.05 -1.88 10.81
C GLU A 125 24.67 -1.18 10.96
N ILE A 126 23.69 -1.85 11.58
CA ILE A 126 22.39 -1.22 11.90
C ILE A 126 22.58 -0.10 12.93
N HIS A 127 23.38 -0.32 13.97
CA HIS A 127 23.65 0.70 14.99
C HIS A 127 24.39 1.89 14.40
N ASP A 128 25.38 1.65 13.54
CA ASP A 128 26.12 2.71 12.85
C ASP A 128 25.21 3.54 11.94
N LEU A 129 24.21 2.90 11.32
CA LEU A 129 23.23 3.54 10.44
C LEU A 129 22.14 4.33 11.18
N GLU A 130 21.65 3.82 12.32
CA GLU A 130 20.61 4.40 13.17
C GLU A 130 20.94 4.23 14.65
N PRO A 131 21.84 5.08 15.19
CA PRO A 131 22.41 4.90 16.54
C PRO A 131 21.39 5.08 17.69
N ASN A 132 20.27 5.74 17.45
CA ASN A 132 19.22 5.93 18.46
C ASN A 132 18.28 4.71 18.61
N LEU A 133 18.37 3.71 17.70
CA LEU A 133 17.61 2.48 17.86
C LEU A 133 18.13 1.65 19.02
N LYS A 134 17.25 1.22 19.91
CA LYS A 134 17.58 0.26 20.96
C LYS A 134 18.04 -1.07 20.35
N PRO A 135 18.95 -1.83 20.98
CA PRO A 135 19.53 -3.04 20.41
C PRO A 135 18.61 -4.28 20.53
N PHE A 136 17.35 -4.17 20.09
CA PHE A 136 16.38 -5.28 20.07
C PHE A 136 16.48 -6.16 18.83
N TYR A 137 17.17 -5.70 17.80
CA TYR A 137 17.30 -6.35 16.50
C TYR A 137 18.44 -7.37 16.48
N HIS A 138 18.29 -8.37 15.60
CA HIS A 138 19.29 -9.41 15.32
C HIS A 138 19.92 -9.25 13.93
N GLY A 139 19.27 -8.56 13.02
CA GLY A 139 19.73 -8.26 11.67
C GLY A 139 18.77 -7.35 10.96
N GLY A 140 19.16 -6.91 9.78
CA GLY A 140 18.38 -6.01 8.96
C GLY A 140 18.66 -6.14 7.48
N VAL A 141 17.84 -5.47 6.68
CA VAL A 141 18.09 -5.23 5.26
C VAL A 141 17.90 -3.75 4.95
N PHE A 142 18.82 -3.19 4.22
CA PHE A 142 18.80 -1.79 3.80
C PHE A 142 18.62 -1.69 2.29
N TYR A 143 17.71 -0.80 1.89
CA TYR A 143 17.41 -0.46 0.50
C TYR A 143 17.82 0.99 0.27
N ASP A 144 19.07 1.19 -0.17
CA ASP A 144 19.70 2.50 -0.33
C ASP A 144 19.04 3.41 -1.36
N TYR A 145 18.41 2.84 -2.39
CA TYR A 145 17.72 3.55 -3.47
C TYR A 145 16.25 3.90 -3.17
N ALA A 146 15.72 3.45 -2.04
CA ALA A 146 14.37 3.77 -1.64
C ALA A 146 14.28 5.22 -1.13
N ARG A 147 13.09 5.81 -1.27
CA ARG A 147 12.82 7.21 -0.94
C ARG A 147 11.67 7.32 0.05
N HIS A 148 11.59 8.44 0.75
CA HIS A 148 10.38 8.74 1.50
C HIS A 148 9.94 10.19 1.31
N ALA A 149 8.63 10.41 1.43
CA ALA A 149 8.03 11.73 1.40
C ALA A 149 7.95 12.28 2.82
N LYS A 150 8.50 13.46 3.07
CA LYS A 150 8.36 14.18 4.34
C LYS A 150 6.93 14.64 4.59
N ASN A 151 6.20 14.96 3.54
CA ASN A 151 4.80 15.37 3.62
C ASN A 151 4.00 14.93 2.38
N PRO A 152 3.43 13.72 2.37
CA PRO A 152 2.63 13.24 1.25
C PRO A 152 1.43 14.13 0.90
N LYS A 153 0.83 14.80 1.89
CA LYS A 153 -0.30 15.71 1.65
C LYS A 153 0.12 16.92 0.83
N LYS A 154 1.27 17.53 1.14
CA LYS A 154 1.80 18.66 0.35
C LYS A 154 2.11 18.24 -1.09
N ILE A 155 2.71 17.06 -1.29
CA ILE A 155 2.98 16.52 -2.62
C ILE A 155 1.67 16.39 -3.42
N LEU A 156 0.64 15.77 -2.83
CA LEU A 156 -0.67 15.64 -3.49
C LEU A 156 -1.33 16.98 -3.78
N LEU A 157 -1.16 17.98 -2.91
CA LEU A 157 -1.69 19.31 -3.16
C LEU A 157 -1.00 20.00 -4.34
N ARG A 158 0.34 19.92 -4.43
CA ARG A 158 1.08 20.46 -5.59
C ARG A 158 0.69 19.77 -6.91
N LEU A 159 0.55 18.44 -6.89
CA LEU A 159 0.06 17.69 -8.05
C LEU A 159 -1.38 18.08 -8.42
N PHE A 160 -2.23 18.30 -7.44
CA PHE A 160 -3.60 18.75 -7.64
C PHE A 160 -3.66 20.17 -8.23
N GLU A 161 -2.85 21.08 -7.73
CA GLU A 161 -2.73 22.44 -8.25
C GLU A 161 -2.26 22.44 -9.71
N ASN A 162 -1.28 21.60 -10.05
CA ASN A 162 -0.84 21.40 -11.43
C ASN A 162 -1.96 20.83 -12.32
N TYR A 163 -2.71 19.85 -11.83
CA TYR A 163 -3.87 19.34 -12.55
C TYR A 163 -4.92 20.41 -12.84
N ILE A 164 -5.24 21.27 -11.86
CA ILE A 164 -6.20 22.37 -12.03
C ILE A 164 -5.65 23.42 -13.01
N SER A 165 -4.35 23.78 -12.94
CA SER A 165 -3.73 24.74 -13.84
C SER A 165 -3.73 24.29 -15.31
N LYS A 166 -3.71 22.98 -15.54
CA LYS A 166 -3.86 22.36 -16.87
C LYS A 166 -5.32 22.23 -17.35
N GLY A 167 -6.28 22.84 -16.65
CA GLY A 167 -7.71 22.83 -17.01
C GLY A 167 -8.50 21.66 -16.43
N GLY A 168 -7.91 20.88 -15.56
CA GLY A 168 -8.60 19.80 -14.83
C GLY A 168 -9.71 20.37 -13.93
N LYS A 169 -10.79 19.61 -13.74
CA LYS A 169 -11.92 20.00 -12.88
C LYS A 169 -12.03 19.05 -11.69
N PHE A 170 -12.33 19.60 -10.53
CA PHE A 170 -12.58 18.83 -9.32
C PHE A 170 -13.99 19.09 -8.81
N LEU A 171 -14.75 18.01 -8.61
CA LEU A 171 -16.09 18.06 -8.04
C LEU A 171 -16.13 17.18 -6.78
N LYS A 172 -16.42 17.79 -5.63
CA LYS A 172 -16.59 17.04 -4.37
C LYS A 172 -18.04 16.55 -4.28
N LEU A 173 -18.28 15.33 -4.75
CA LEU A 173 -19.62 14.73 -4.83
C LEU A 173 -19.62 13.35 -4.18
N ASN A 174 -20.76 12.98 -3.60
CA ASN A 174 -21.03 11.60 -3.21
C ASN A 174 -21.70 10.89 -4.39
N ILE A 175 -21.03 9.88 -4.95
CA ILE A 175 -21.56 9.12 -6.08
C ILE A 175 -22.48 8.03 -5.56
N ASN A 176 -23.77 8.16 -5.84
CA ASN A 176 -24.81 7.25 -5.38
C ASN A 176 -25.11 6.17 -6.40
N ASP A 177 -24.93 6.48 -7.70
CA ASP A 177 -25.24 5.55 -8.78
C ASP A 177 -24.28 5.66 -9.96
N LEU A 178 -24.14 4.53 -10.67
CA LEU A 178 -23.38 4.38 -11.90
C LEU A 178 -24.21 3.49 -12.85
N ASN A 179 -24.58 4.02 -14.00
CA ASN A 179 -25.29 3.31 -15.07
C ASN A 179 -24.78 3.75 -16.45
N PHE A 180 -25.50 3.42 -17.51
CA PHE A 180 -25.14 3.77 -18.89
C PHE A 180 -26.31 4.43 -19.60
N ASP A 181 -26.00 5.33 -20.51
CA ASP A 181 -26.91 5.98 -21.44
C ASP A 181 -26.22 6.02 -22.82
N ASP A 182 -26.80 5.39 -23.82
CA ASP A 182 -26.23 5.23 -25.15
C ASP A 182 -24.75 4.78 -25.09
N HIS A 183 -24.49 3.69 -24.37
CA HIS A 183 -23.15 3.12 -24.11
C HIS A 183 -22.17 4.02 -23.37
N LYS A 184 -22.53 5.25 -22.95
CA LYS A 184 -21.68 6.14 -22.17
C LYS A 184 -21.92 5.96 -20.66
N PRO A 185 -20.86 5.92 -19.84
CA PRO A 185 -20.99 5.85 -18.39
C PRO A 185 -21.63 7.12 -17.83
N VAL A 186 -22.62 6.92 -16.98
CA VAL A 186 -23.37 7.98 -16.30
C VAL A 186 -23.19 7.84 -14.82
N ILE A 187 -22.63 8.87 -14.20
CA ILE A 187 -22.52 8.99 -12.75
C ILE A 187 -23.62 9.90 -12.23
N ARG A 188 -24.27 9.48 -11.13
CA ARG A 188 -25.27 10.28 -10.43
C ARG A 188 -24.83 10.57 -9.00
N SER A 189 -24.97 11.82 -8.60
CA SER A 189 -25.03 12.29 -7.23
C SER A 189 -26.47 12.66 -6.86
N GLU A 190 -26.73 13.09 -5.64
CA GLU A 190 -28.09 13.47 -5.19
C GLU A 190 -28.74 14.53 -6.08
N ALA A 191 -27.99 15.50 -6.59
CA ALA A 191 -28.50 16.65 -7.33
C ALA A 191 -28.08 16.70 -8.80
N GLN A 192 -27.14 15.87 -9.25
CA GLN A 192 -26.51 16.05 -10.56
C GLN A 192 -26.28 14.72 -11.28
N ARG A 193 -26.36 14.79 -12.62
CA ARG A 193 -26.06 13.70 -13.53
C ARG A 193 -24.93 14.12 -14.46
N PHE A 194 -23.94 13.26 -14.61
CA PHE A 194 -22.80 13.48 -15.50
C PHE A 194 -22.67 12.32 -16.47
N ILE A 195 -22.42 12.62 -17.74
CA ILE A 195 -22.18 11.66 -18.81
C ILE A 195 -20.74 11.83 -19.27
N PHE A 196 -20.00 10.74 -19.44
CA PHE A 196 -18.61 10.75 -19.84
C PHE A 196 -18.37 9.82 -21.03
N ASP A 197 -17.36 10.10 -21.82
CA ASP A 197 -16.89 9.20 -22.87
C ASP A 197 -16.10 8.03 -22.26
N LYS A 198 -15.28 8.30 -21.26
CA LYS A 198 -14.48 7.30 -20.54
C LYS A 198 -14.51 7.58 -19.03
N LEU A 199 -14.52 6.52 -18.23
CA LEU A 199 -14.60 6.58 -16.77
C LEU A 199 -13.48 5.76 -16.14
N VAL A 200 -12.75 6.33 -15.17
CA VAL A 200 -11.77 5.61 -14.35
C VAL A 200 -12.29 5.45 -12.92
N ILE A 201 -12.42 4.22 -12.45
CA ILE A 201 -12.74 3.93 -11.04
C ILE A 201 -11.42 3.72 -10.28
N ALA A 202 -11.07 4.72 -9.46
CA ALA A 202 -9.84 4.76 -8.65
C ALA A 202 -10.13 5.07 -7.17
N CYS A 203 -11.23 4.54 -6.64
CA CYS A 203 -11.76 4.87 -5.31
C CYS A 203 -11.15 4.00 -4.18
N GLY A 204 -10.00 3.36 -4.39
CA GLY A 204 -9.32 2.54 -3.39
C GLY A 204 -10.24 1.43 -2.85
N ALA A 205 -10.36 1.32 -1.53
CA ALA A 205 -11.20 0.32 -0.87
C ALA A 205 -12.71 0.48 -1.15
N PHE A 206 -13.14 1.66 -1.59
CA PHE A 206 -14.54 1.95 -1.93
C PHE A 206 -14.91 1.56 -3.36
N SER A 207 -13.95 1.18 -4.21
CA SER A 207 -14.18 0.81 -5.62
C SER A 207 -15.17 -0.34 -5.77
N LYS A 208 -15.21 -1.29 -4.81
CA LYS A 208 -16.13 -2.42 -4.85
C LYS A 208 -17.60 -2.01 -4.98
N LYS A 209 -18.00 -0.92 -4.32
CA LYS A 209 -19.39 -0.41 -4.40
C LYS A 209 -19.78 -0.02 -5.83
N LEU A 210 -18.81 0.44 -6.64
CA LEU A 210 -19.06 0.83 -8.03
C LEU A 210 -18.93 -0.36 -8.99
N THR A 211 -17.96 -1.28 -8.76
CA THR A 211 -17.85 -2.49 -9.60
C THR A 211 -19.05 -3.42 -9.43
N ASP A 212 -19.64 -3.51 -8.23
CA ASP A 212 -20.86 -4.29 -7.99
C ASP A 212 -22.05 -3.73 -8.80
N LYS A 213 -22.14 -2.40 -9.03
CA LYS A 213 -23.14 -1.76 -9.92
C LYS A 213 -22.92 -2.08 -11.39
N LEU A 214 -21.69 -2.39 -11.79
CA LEU A 214 -21.33 -2.86 -13.13
C LEU A 214 -21.51 -4.39 -13.28
N HIS A 215 -22.07 -5.05 -12.28
CA HIS A 215 -22.22 -6.51 -12.21
C HIS A 215 -20.88 -7.27 -12.29
N GLU A 216 -19.77 -6.64 -11.87
CA GLU A 216 -18.46 -7.24 -11.79
C GLU A 216 -18.07 -7.55 -10.34
N LYS A 217 -18.09 -8.84 -10.00
CA LYS A 217 -17.80 -9.34 -8.64
C LYS A 217 -16.29 -9.43 -8.38
N ILE A 218 -15.69 -8.31 -8.05
CA ILE A 218 -14.26 -8.26 -7.70
C ILE A 218 -14.09 -8.54 -6.19
N PRO A 219 -13.19 -9.48 -5.81
CA PRO A 219 -12.98 -9.84 -4.40
C PRO A 219 -12.12 -8.80 -3.68
N LEU A 220 -12.53 -7.54 -3.71
CA LEU A 220 -11.87 -6.46 -3.00
C LEU A 220 -12.37 -6.41 -1.55
N ASP A 221 -11.44 -6.38 -0.60
CA ASP A 221 -11.68 -6.11 0.81
C ASP A 221 -10.72 -5.02 1.31
N THR A 222 -10.70 -4.74 2.60
CA THR A 222 -9.83 -3.73 3.17
C THR A 222 -9.02 -4.24 4.34
N GLU A 223 -7.72 -3.99 4.29
CA GLU A 223 -6.83 -4.06 5.44
C GLU A 223 -6.79 -2.68 6.11
N ARG A 224 -7.31 -2.61 7.32
CA ARG A 224 -7.29 -1.40 8.13
C ARG A 224 -5.90 -1.19 8.70
N GLY A 225 -5.33 -0.03 8.43
CA GLY A 225 -4.01 0.38 8.93
C GLY A 225 -4.13 1.62 9.82
N TYR A 226 -3.22 1.74 10.76
CA TYR A 226 -3.25 2.79 11.77
C TYR A 226 -1.97 3.60 11.75
N HIS A 227 -2.06 4.89 12.09
CA HIS A 227 -0.87 5.66 12.42
C HIS A 227 -1.10 6.65 13.57
N ILE A 228 0.01 7.02 14.18
CA ILE A 228 0.13 8.08 15.18
C ILE A 228 1.36 8.93 14.85
N HIS A 229 1.47 10.10 15.48
CA HIS A 229 2.66 10.96 15.42
C HIS A 229 3.21 11.26 16.80
N PHE A 230 4.54 11.32 16.90
CA PHE A 230 5.28 11.93 17.99
C PHE A 230 5.84 13.26 17.47
N LYS A 231 5.16 14.36 17.78
CA LYS A 231 5.51 15.71 17.25
C LYS A 231 6.85 16.19 17.80
N GLY A 232 7.73 16.67 16.89
CA GLY A 232 9.07 17.16 17.24
C GLY A 232 10.11 16.08 17.48
N TYR A 233 9.78 14.81 17.21
CA TYR A 233 10.66 13.66 17.43
C TYR A 233 11.12 12.99 16.13
N GLU A 234 10.93 13.63 14.97
CA GLU A 234 11.41 13.18 13.68
C GLU A 234 12.93 13.01 13.63
N HIS A 235 13.68 13.78 14.42
CA HIS A 235 15.13 13.74 14.51
C HIS A 235 15.72 12.46 15.13
N LEU A 236 14.88 11.63 15.79
CA LEU A 236 15.33 10.39 16.43
C LEU A 236 15.81 9.32 15.44
N ILE A 237 15.33 9.34 14.20
CA ILE A 237 15.79 8.47 13.13
C ILE A 237 16.05 9.29 11.87
N SER A 238 17.00 8.86 11.06
CA SER A 238 17.39 9.59 9.85
C SER A 238 16.64 9.12 8.60
N ARG A 239 15.96 7.98 8.67
CA ARG A 239 15.25 7.32 7.56
C ARG A 239 14.09 6.49 8.06
N PRO A 240 13.18 6.02 7.18
CA PRO A 240 12.16 5.07 7.60
C PRO A 240 12.79 3.76 8.11
N VAL A 241 12.34 3.31 9.28
CA VAL A 241 12.72 2.04 9.90
C VAL A 241 11.49 1.17 10.09
N VAL A 242 11.52 -0.04 9.55
CA VAL A 242 10.41 -1.02 9.63
C VAL A 242 10.79 -2.17 10.55
N TYR A 243 10.00 -2.38 11.59
CA TYR A 243 10.13 -3.55 12.46
C TYR A 243 9.24 -4.69 11.96
N SER A 244 9.86 -5.58 11.21
CA SER A 244 9.16 -6.63 10.46
C SER A 244 8.37 -7.59 11.34
N ASN A 245 8.88 -7.98 12.53
CA ASN A 245 8.19 -8.90 13.43
C ASN A 245 6.90 -8.36 14.03
N ARG A 246 6.76 -7.03 14.10
CA ARG A 246 5.58 -6.35 14.63
C ARG A 246 4.70 -5.74 13.55
N GLY A 247 5.13 -5.76 12.29
CA GLY A 247 4.37 -5.26 11.14
C GLY A 247 4.09 -3.77 11.20
N PHE A 248 5.04 -2.95 11.66
CA PHE A 248 4.95 -1.50 11.66
C PHE A 248 6.27 -0.85 11.30
N GLY A 249 6.21 0.42 10.94
CA GLY A 249 7.39 1.23 10.65
C GLY A 249 7.27 2.62 11.24
N MET A 250 8.42 3.27 11.39
CA MET A 250 8.55 4.66 11.80
C MET A 250 9.17 5.44 10.66
N THR A 251 8.71 6.68 10.44
CA THR A 251 9.19 7.54 9.35
C THR A 251 9.35 8.96 9.88
N PRO A 252 10.53 9.60 9.69
CA PRO A 252 10.70 11.02 9.98
C PRO A 252 9.89 11.83 8.97
N MET A 253 8.99 12.69 9.46
CA MET A 253 8.09 13.50 8.67
C MET A 253 8.15 14.95 9.13
N GLU A 254 7.73 15.91 8.30
CA GLU A 254 7.60 17.33 8.72
C GLU A 254 6.73 17.52 9.98
N GLN A 255 5.79 16.63 10.21
CA GLN A 255 4.83 16.73 11.33
C GLN A 255 5.31 16.01 12.60
N GLY A 256 6.50 15.43 12.58
CA GLY A 256 7.07 14.61 13.63
C GLY A 256 7.36 13.18 13.18
N LEU A 257 7.74 12.34 14.12
CA LEU A 257 7.97 10.92 13.87
C LEU A 257 6.62 10.21 13.68
N ARG A 258 6.32 9.76 12.45
CA ARG A 258 5.12 8.97 12.17
C ARG A 258 5.38 7.49 12.44
N VAL A 259 4.51 6.89 13.25
CA VAL A 259 4.48 5.43 13.47
C VAL A 259 3.26 4.87 12.76
N VAL A 260 3.47 3.96 11.80
CA VAL A 260 2.40 3.43 10.95
C VAL A 260 2.52 1.92 10.82
N GLY A 261 1.39 1.22 10.85
CA GLY A 261 1.45 -0.22 10.60
C GLY A 261 0.21 -0.96 11.01
N THR A 262 0.44 -2.23 11.28
CA THR A 262 -0.54 -3.23 11.66
C THR A 262 -1.61 -3.47 10.58
N VAL A 263 -2.23 -4.63 10.64
CA VAL A 263 -3.34 -5.05 9.78
C VAL A 263 -4.50 -5.44 10.67
N GLU A 264 -5.67 -4.86 10.41
CA GLU A 264 -6.91 -5.30 11.00
C GLU A 264 -7.94 -5.52 9.90
N PHE A 265 -8.53 -6.70 9.87
CA PHE A 265 -9.70 -6.96 9.04
C PHE A 265 -10.98 -6.66 9.81
N GLY A 266 -11.72 -5.67 9.35
CA GLY A 266 -12.90 -5.17 10.05
C GLY A 266 -13.83 -4.33 9.16
N GLY A 267 -13.65 -4.37 7.85
CA GLY A 267 -14.44 -3.61 6.89
C GLY A 267 -14.28 -2.10 7.02
N LEU A 268 -15.16 -1.38 6.32
CA LEU A 268 -15.07 0.08 6.20
C LEU A 268 -15.77 0.82 7.36
N ASP A 269 -16.78 0.20 7.99
CA ASP A 269 -17.72 0.90 8.87
C ASP A 269 -17.37 0.80 10.36
N ASN A 270 -16.52 -0.15 10.76
CA ASN A 270 -16.11 -0.29 12.16
C ASN A 270 -15.28 0.92 12.63
N PRO A 271 -15.46 1.40 13.87
CA PRO A 271 -14.70 2.53 14.39
C PRO A 271 -13.21 2.18 14.58
N LEU A 272 -12.37 3.21 14.74
CA LEU A 272 -10.96 3.10 15.07
C LEU A 272 -10.75 2.24 16.32
N SER A 273 -9.78 1.31 16.26
CA SER A 273 -9.45 0.42 17.37
C SER A 273 -8.38 1.04 18.28
N LYS A 274 -8.74 1.42 19.50
CA LYS A 274 -7.80 1.94 20.50
C LYS A 274 -6.70 0.93 20.84
N ASN A 275 -7.01 -0.37 20.84
CA ASN A 275 -6.00 -1.42 21.05
C ASN A 275 -4.91 -1.41 19.98
N ARG A 276 -5.25 -1.12 18.71
CA ARG A 276 -4.27 -1.02 17.63
C ARG A 276 -3.39 0.23 17.79
N ILE A 277 -3.97 1.34 18.21
CA ILE A 277 -3.22 2.55 18.56
C ILE A 277 -2.24 2.26 19.72
N ASN A 278 -2.72 1.67 20.83
CA ASN A 278 -1.88 1.31 21.95
C ASN A 278 -0.73 0.37 21.56
N ASN A 279 -0.98 -0.57 20.64
CA ASN A 279 0.08 -1.45 20.13
C ASN A 279 1.16 -0.66 19.37
N LEU A 280 0.81 0.34 18.57
CA LEU A 280 1.81 1.21 17.93
C LEU A 280 2.64 1.97 18.95
N ILE A 281 2.03 2.51 20.01
CA ILE A 281 2.73 3.22 21.07
C ILE A 281 3.71 2.29 21.81
N LEU A 282 3.25 1.12 22.23
CA LEU A 282 4.08 0.16 22.97
C LEU A 282 5.23 -0.38 22.11
N ASN A 283 4.95 -0.67 20.84
CA ASN A 283 5.94 -1.19 19.93
C ASN A 283 6.99 -0.13 19.55
N SER A 284 6.60 1.15 19.40
CA SER A 284 7.56 2.23 19.13
C SER A 284 8.48 2.49 20.33
N LYS A 285 7.96 2.41 21.56
CA LYS A 285 8.77 2.50 22.80
C LYS A 285 9.71 1.31 23.01
N GLU A 286 9.45 0.18 22.36
CA GLU A 286 10.39 -0.95 22.29
C GLU A 286 11.61 -0.64 21.40
N MET A 287 11.44 0.25 20.39
CA MET A 287 12.48 0.63 19.45
C MET A 287 13.26 1.88 19.84
N LEU A 288 12.61 2.85 20.47
CA LEU A 288 13.18 4.16 20.80
C LEU A 288 12.86 4.54 22.24
N ASP A 289 13.81 5.21 22.91
CA ASP A 289 13.60 5.82 24.22
C ASP A 289 13.11 7.26 24.08
N GLY A 290 12.58 7.80 25.20
CA GLY A 290 12.21 9.22 25.31
C GLY A 290 11.00 9.67 24.51
N LEU A 291 10.22 8.75 23.91
CA LEU A 291 9.04 9.12 23.13
C LEU A 291 7.95 9.73 24.06
N PRO A 292 7.38 10.89 23.69
CA PRO A 292 6.36 11.60 24.46
C PRO A 292 4.98 10.96 24.33
N GLU A 293 3.94 11.69 24.69
CA GLU A 293 2.57 11.36 24.30
C GLU A 293 2.38 11.51 22.78
N HIS A 294 1.67 10.55 22.20
CA HIS A 294 1.34 10.58 20.78
C HIS A 294 0.24 11.59 20.46
N LYS A 295 0.18 11.99 19.20
CA LYS A 295 -0.88 12.84 18.62
C LYS A 295 -1.41 12.20 17.34
N ASP A 296 -2.53 12.73 16.86
CA ASP A 296 -3.06 12.49 15.50
C ASP A 296 -3.30 11.00 15.18
N GLU A 297 -4.17 10.34 15.95
CA GLU A 297 -4.61 8.98 15.66
C GLU A 297 -5.38 8.92 14.34
N TRP A 298 -4.99 8.00 13.47
CA TRP A 298 -5.62 7.87 12.17
C TRP A 298 -5.83 6.40 11.78
N LEU A 299 -6.93 6.18 11.05
CA LEU A 299 -7.32 4.91 10.46
C LEU A 299 -7.41 5.07 8.95
N GLY A 300 -6.77 4.18 8.21
CA GLY A 300 -6.87 4.09 6.74
C GLY A 300 -7.26 2.72 6.25
N PHE A 301 -7.73 2.68 5.01
CA PHE A 301 -8.28 1.49 4.37
C PHE A 301 -7.42 1.11 3.17
N ARG A 302 -6.59 0.07 3.30
CA ARG A 302 -5.80 -0.47 2.19
C ARG A 302 -6.71 -1.34 1.33
N PRO A 303 -6.86 -1.06 0.03
CA PRO A 303 -7.67 -1.88 -0.88
C PRO A 303 -6.95 -3.20 -1.17
N THR A 304 -7.44 -4.32 -0.67
CA THR A 304 -6.72 -5.59 -0.66
C THR A 304 -7.43 -6.65 -1.51
N LEU A 305 -6.68 -7.23 -2.45
CA LEU A 305 -7.10 -8.35 -3.29
C LEU A 305 -6.42 -9.64 -2.82
N PRO A 306 -7.07 -10.81 -2.94
CA PRO A 306 -6.56 -12.06 -2.35
C PRO A 306 -5.31 -12.62 -3.02
N ASP A 307 -4.95 -12.15 -4.21
CA ASP A 307 -3.74 -12.50 -4.96
C ASP A 307 -2.61 -11.47 -4.87
N PHE A 308 -2.85 -10.35 -4.20
CA PHE A 308 -1.87 -9.28 -3.98
C PHE A 308 -1.39 -8.54 -5.24
N LEU A 309 -2.05 -8.65 -6.38
CA LEU A 309 -1.82 -7.79 -7.54
C LEU A 309 -2.91 -6.72 -7.64
N PRO A 310 -2.59 -5.47 -8.01
CA PRO A 310 -3.61 -4.43 -8.24
C PRO A 310 -4.46 -4.78 -9.47
N ILE A 311 -5.59 -4.11 -9.62
CA ILE A 311 -6.36 -4.09 -10.87
C ILE A 311 -6.05 -2.78 -11.59
N ILE A 312 -5.48 -2.89 -12.79
CA ILE A 312 -5.15 -1.78 -13.68
C ILE A 312 -5.55 -2.20 -15.09
N GLY A 313 -6.59 -1.58 -15.64
CA GLY A 313 -7.06 -1.91 -16.97
C GLY A 313 -8.56 -1.76 -17.17
N PRO A 314 -9.08 -2.17 -18.33
CA PRO A 314 -10.49 -2.02 -18.66
C PRO A 314 -11.40 -2.91 -17.81
N SER A 315 -12.62 -2.50 -17.65
CA SER A 315 -13.73 -3.33 -17.20
C SER A 315 -13.92 -4.54 -18.13
N LYS A 316 -14.40 -5.64 -17.57
CA LYS A 316 -14.75 -6.83 -18.35
C LYS A 316 -15.93 -6.57 -19.31
N ASN A 317 -16.91 -5.79 -18.84
CA ASN A 317 -18.18 -5.62 -19.50
C ASN A 317 -18.29 -4.32 -20.31
N TYR A 318 -17.38 -3.34 -20.07
CA TYR A 318 -17.48 -1.99 -20.65
C TYR A 318 -16.12 -1.46 -21.08
N ASN A 319 -15.91 -1.30 -22.38
CA ASN A 319 -14.62 -0.89 -22.96
C ASN A 319 -14.19 0.54 -22.59
N ASN A 320 -15.13 1.37 -22.16
CA ASN A 320 -14.92 2.76 -21.78
C ASN A 320 -14.90 2.99 -20.26
N VAL A 321 -14.88 1.91 -19.49
CA VAL A 321 -14.67 1.96 -18.03
C VAL A 321 -13.33 1.29 -17.69
N PHE A 322 -12.51 1.97 -16.91
CA PHE A 322 -11.19 1.52 -16.48
C PHE A 322 -11.11 1.42 -14.97
N TYR A 323 -10.33 0.47 -14.48
CA TYR A 323 -10.06 0.24 -13.07
C TYR A 323 -8.62 0.57 -12.72
N CYS A 324 -8.43 1.28 -11.59
CA CYS A 324 -7.12 1.58 -11.02
C CYS A 324 -7.21 1.53 -9.49
N PHE A 325 -7.23 0.31 -8.92
CA PHE A 325 -7.35 0.11 -7.48
C PHE A 325 -6.78 -1.25 -7.04
N GLY A 326 -6.83 -1.54 -5.74
CA GLY A 326 -6.35 -2.81 -5.20
C GLY A 326 -4.85 -2.86 -4.91
N HIS A 327 -4.21 -1.72 -4.75
CA HIS A 327 -2.76 -1.57 -4.58
C HIS A 327 -2.25 -1.91 -3.17
N HIS A 328 -3.08 -2.38 -2.27
CA HIS A 328 -2.71 -2.72 -0.88
C HIS A 328 -2.01 -1.56 -0.15
N HIS A 329 -0.87 -1.85 0.46
CA HIS A 329 0.02 -0.85 1.07
C HIS A 329 0.97 -0.17 0.07
N LEU A 330 0.89 -0.51 -1.21
CA LEU A 330 1.77 0.00 -2.27
C LEU A 330 1.12 1.11 -3.12
N GLY A 331 -0.09 1.56 -2.78
CA GLY A 331 -0.81 2.58 -3.56
C GLY A 331 -0.02 3.88 -3.74
N TRP A 332 0.73 4.31 -2.72
CA TRP A 332 1.64 5.44 -2.86
C TRP A 332 2.76 5.13 -3.87
N THR A 333 3.45 4.01 -3.73
CA THR A 333 4.56 3.63 -4.61
C THR A 333 4.13 3.46 -6.07
N LEU A 334 2.96 2.86 -6.30
CA LEU A 334 2.48 2.52 -7.63
C LEU A 334 1.60 3.63 -8.27
N GLY A 335 1.33 4.73 -7.56
CA GLY A 335 0.38 5.75 -8.01
C GLY A 335 0.73 6.35 -9.37
N ALA A 336 1.95 6.81 -9.57
CA ALA A 336 2.40 7.44 -10.81
C ALA A 336 2.37 6.45 -11.99
N ILE A 337 2.96 5.26 -11.83
CA ILE A 337 2.98 4.26 -12.92
C ILE A 337 1.59 3.75 -13.27
N SER A 338 0.71 3.55 -12.29
CA SER A 338 -0.66 3.14 -12.55
C SER A 338 -1.46 4.20 -13.29
N GLY A 339 -1.27 5.47 -12.93
CA GLY A 339 -1.85 6.61 -13.64
C GLY A 339 -1.36 6.69 -15.08
N LYS A 340 -0.05 6.54 -15.32
CA LYS A 340 0.56 6.51 -16.66
C LYS A 340 -0.01 5.37 -17.51
N ILE A 341 -0.11 4.15 -16.97
CA ILE A 341 -0.69 3.00 -17.68
C ILE A 341 -2.14 3.28 -18.10
N ILE A 342 -2.98 3.80 -17.18
CA ILE A 342 -4.38 4.12 -17.50
C ILE A 342 -4.48 5.24 -18.52
N SER A 343 -3.64 6.27 -18.41
CA SER A 343 -3.58 7.37 -19.39
C SER A 343 -3.26 6.85 -20.80
N ASN A 344 -2.22 6.01 -20.93
CA ASN A 344 -1.82 5.43 -22.20
C ASN A 344 -2.95 4.54 -22.81
N MET A 345 -3.63 3.73 -21.97
CA MET A 345 -4.78 2.94 -22.42
C MET A 345 -5.93 3.82 -22.93
N ILE A 346 -6.19 4.94 -22.25
CA ILE A 346 -7.24 5.90 -22.64
C ILE A 346 -6.87 6.60 -23.95
N ALA A 347 -5.58 6.90 -24.14
CA ALA A 347 -5.04 7.49 -25.38
C ALA A 347 -4.80 6.46 -26.49
N GLU A 348 -5.06 5.17 -26.24
CA GLU A 348 -4.81 4.06 -27.18
C GLU A 348 -3.32 3.89 -27.54
N GLU A 349 -2.44 4.28 -26.59
CA GLU A 349 -0.99 4.17 -26.70
C GLU A 349 -0.47 2.84 -26.11
N ASN A 350 0.69 2.40 -26.59
CA ASN A 350 1.31 1.18 -26.11
C ASN A 350 1.90 1.37 -24.69
N THR A 351 1.62 0.44 -23.79
CA THR A 351 2.10 0.46 -22.40
C THR A 351 3.44 -0.25 -22.19
N ASN A 352 3.93 -1.01 -23.16
CA ASN A 352 5.16 -1.83 -23.10
C ASN A 352 5.24 -2.77 -21.87
N LEU A 353 4.10 -3.09 -21.26
CA LEU A 353 3.98 -3.96 -20.09
C LEU A 353 2.91 -5.02 -20.35
N ASP A 354 3.17 -6.28 -19.98
CA ASP A 354 2.11 -7.30 -19.96
C ASP A 354 1.09 -6.98 -18.86
N LEU A 355 -0.08 -6.51 -19.26
CA LEU A 355 -1.15 -6.09 -18.36
C LEU A 355 -2.13 -7.21 -18.00
N LYS A 356 -2.02 -8.40 -18.59
CA LYS A 356 -2.89 -9.54 -18.27
C LYS A 356 -2.94 -9.88 -16.78
N PRO A 357 -1.81 -9.89 -16.04
CA PRO A 357 -1.82 -10.17 -14.59
C PRO A 357 -2.56 -9.13 -13.75
N TYR A 358 -2.71 -7.91 -14.26
CA TYR A 358 -3.39 -6.82 -13.55
C TYR A 358 -4.86 -6.65 -13.99
N SER A 359 -5.32 -7.43 -14.97
CA SER A 359 -6.70 -7.39 -15.46
C SER A 359 -7.69 -7.91 -14.41
N SER A 360 -8.90 -7.31 -14.36
CA SER A 360 -10.03 -7.80 -13.56
C SER A 360 -10.51 -9.19 -14.00
N LEU A 361 -10.24 -9.59 -15.23
CA LEU A 361 -10.61 -10.89 -15.81
C LEU A 361 -10.03 -12.10 -15.04
N ARG A 362 -8.95 -11.92 -14.28
CA ARG A 362 -8.37 -12.98 -13.45
C ARG A 362 -9.27 -13.44 -12.28
N PHE A 363 -10.35 -12.70 -12.05
CA PHE A 363 -11.38 -13.03 -11.06
C PHE A 363 -12.73 -13.45 -11.67
N ALA A 364 -12.79 -13.52 -13.01
CA ALA A 364 -14.00 -13.86 -13.76
C ALA A 364 -14.37 -15.34 -13.64
#